data_9fcd5b39bd1f89c8393a2297b9760381
#
_entry.id   9fcd5b39bd1f89c8393a2297b9760381
#
_cell.length_a   1.000
_cell.length_b   1.000
_cell.length_c   1.000
_cell.angle_alpha   90.00
_cell.angle_beta   90.00
_cell.angle_gamma   90.00
#
_symmetry.space_group_name_H-M   'P 1'
#
loop_
_entity.id
_entity.type
_entity.pdbx_description
1 polymer ?
#
loop_
_entity_poly.entity_id
_entity_poly.type
_entity_poly.pdbx_seq_one_letter_code
_entity_poly.pdbx_strand_id
1 'polypeptide(L)'
;YIGPRTLVLAVSYSGDTEETASMARGAIDAGAPVIAISSGGELARLATESGALHLACPGGYMPRAAIGALVAPILSALGAIGLLADTDAWLEAAVRQLGRRRDACAPEVDAPANPAREIARRIDGTIPLVYGGGALGAVAAMRWKCDINENAKAPAFWAAYPELDHNEICGWGQHGDVTRQVVSILELRHAHEHERLGRRIEVTRDIIAEAVHQVLPVEAEGEGRLAQLLDLMYLGDWVSVYLATERGIDPGPIPAIATLKGILATPEG
;
A
#
# COMPACT_ATOMS: atom_id res chain seq x y z
N TYR A 1 -6.95 27.13 0.94
CA TYR A 1 -6.12 27.54 -0.21
C TYR A 1 -6.36 26.69 -1.45
N ILE A 2 -7.43 25.91 -1.47
CA ILE A 2 -7.95 25.24 -2.68
C ILE A 2 -8.75 26.28 -3.48
N GLY A 3 -8.52 26.36 -4.77
CA GLY A 3 -9.18 27.32 -5.66
C GLY A 3 -8.84 27.10 -7.14
N PRO A 4 -9.14 28.05 -8.03
CA PRO A 4 -9.05 27.86 -9.49
C PRO A 4 -7.66 27.49 -10.04
N ARG A 5 -6.61 27.65 -9.23
CA ARG A 5 -5.22 27.28 -9.59
C ARG A 5 -4.76 25.96 -8.98
N THR A 6 -5.67 25.20 -8.35
CA THR A 6 -5.37 23.94 -7.68
C THR A 6 -6.03 22.79 -8.44
N LEU A 7 -5.25 21.92 -9.06
CA LEU A 7 -5.80 20.67 -9.59
C LEU A 7 -6.04 19.70 -8.43
N VAL A 8 -7.27 19.18 -8.31
CA VAL A 8 -7.65 18.19 -7.30
C VAL A 8 -7.89 16.83 -7.98
N LEU A 9 -7.20 15.82 -7.49
CA LEU A 9 -7.43 14.42 -7.88
C LEU A 9 -8.27 13.76 -6.77
N ALA A 10 -9.56 13.52 -7.06
CA ALA A 10 -10.48 12.86 -6.14
C ALA A 10 -10.53 11.36 -6.46
N VAL A 11 -9.98 10.53 -5.57
CA VAL A 11 -9.76 9.11 -5.82
C VAL A 11 -10.49 8.26 -4.79
N SER A 12 -11.44 7.45 -5.27
CA SER A 12 -12.11 6.42 -4.45
C SER A 12 -12.56 5.30 -5.38
N TYR A 13 -12.18 4.06 -5.11
CA TYR A 13 -12.51 2.96 -6.01
C TYR A 13 -14.03 2.80 -6.20
N SER A 14 -14.81 2.73 -5.13
CA SER A 14 -16.28 2.69 -5.22
C SER A 14 -16.89 4.01 -5.70
N GLY A 15 -16.23 5.13 -5.42
CA GLY A 15 -16.76 6.47 -5.60
C GLY A 15 -17.65 6.96 -4.44
N ASP A 16 -17.95 6.10 -3.46
CA ASP A 16 -18.89 6.37 -2.37
C ASP A 16 -18.21 6.61 -1.01
N THR A 17 -16.90 6.85 -0.99
CA THR A 17 -16.19 7.22 0.23
C THR A 17 -16.63 8.63 0.64
N GLU A 18 -17.32 8.75 1.79
CA GLU A 18 -17.96 10.00 2.24
C GLU A 18 -16.98 11.16 2.32
N GLU A 19 -15.80 10.92 2.90
CA GLU A 19 -14.76 11.94 3.05
C GLU A 19 -14.26 12.41 1.66
N THR A 20 -14.02 11.48 0.75
CA THR A 20 -13.55 11.82 -0.60
C THR A 20 -14.62 12.60 -1.38
N ALA A 21 -15.88 12.18 -1.31
CA ALA A 21 -16.98 12.87 -1.97
C ALA A 21 -17.19 14.28 -1.40
N SER A 22 -17.13 14.42 -0.07
CA SER A 22 -17.22 15.73 0.62
C SER A 22 -16.09 16.66 0.20
N MET A 23 -14.85 16.18 0.18
CA MET A 23 -13.68 16.98 -0.24
C MET A 23 -13.76 17.36 -1.72
N ALA A 24 -14.20 16.45 -2.59
CA ALA A 24 -14.40 16.73 -4.02
C ALA A 24 -15.44 17.83 -4.24
N ARG A 25 -16.57 17.79 -3.53
CA ARG A 25 -17.61 18.82 -3.55
C ARG A 25 -17.05 20.17 -3.11
N GLY A 26 -16.36 20.23 -1.98
CA GLY A 26 -15.73 21.46 -1.50
C GLY A 26 -14.71 22.03 -2.49
N ALA A 27 -13.99 21.19 -3.22
CA ALA A 27 -13.06 21.64 -4.27
C ALA A 27 -13.81 22.22 -5.49
N ILE A 28 -14.88 21.58 -5.92
CA ILE A 28 -15.76 22.07 -7.00
C ILE A 28 -16.36 23.44 -6.62
N ASP A 29 -16.90 23.56 -5.41
CA ASP A 29 -17.51 24.81 -4.89
C ASP A 29 -16.47 25.95 -4.80
N ALA A 30 -15.21 25.62 -4.54
CA ALA A 30 -14.10 26.57 -4.56
C ALA A 30 -13.59 26.91 -5.98
N GLY A 31 -14.19 26.37 -7.03
CA GLY A 31 -13.82 26.59 -8.42
C GLY A 31 -12.52 25.90 -8.85
N ALA A 32 -12.05 24.88 -8.11
CA ALA A 32 -10.88 24.12 -8.47
C ALA A 32 -11.18 23.13 -9.60
N PRO A 33 -10.31 22.96 -10.60
CA PRO A 33 -10.39 21.84 -11.53
C PRO A 33 -10.27 20.52 -10.77
N VAL A 34 -11.21 19.59 -11.01
CA VAL A 34 -11.26 18.27 -10.37
C VAL A 34 -11.18 17.18 -11.44
N ILE A 35 -10.37 16.17 -11.19
CA ILE A 35 -10.38 14.90 -11.90
C ILE A 35 -10.83 13.84 -10.89
N ALA A 36 -12.00 13.24 -11.12
CA ALA A 36 -12.52 12.16 -10.32
C ALA A 36 -12.06 10.81 -10.90
N ILE A 37 -11.58 9.91 -10.06
CA ILE A 37 -11.16 8.56 -10.45
C ILE A 37 -11.92 7.55 -9.58
N SER A 38 -12.80 6.77 -10.20
CA SER A 38 -13.61 5.77 -9.51
C SER A 38 -14.23 4.76 -10.47
N SER A 39 -14.78 3.67 -9.94
CA SER A 39 -15.57 2.73 -10.75
C SER A 39 -17.03 3.17 -10.93
N GLY A 40 -17.44 4.28 -10.31
CA GLY A 40 -18.80 4.80 -10.32
C GLY A 40 -19.10 5.64 -9.09
N GLY A 41 -20.28 5.45 -8.53
CA GLY A 41 -20.70 6.04 -7.26
C GLY A 41 -20.88 7.56 -7.28
N GLU A 42 -20.86 8.15 -6.10
CA GLU A 42 -21.07 9.58 -5.87
C GLU A 42 -20.04 10.46 -6.61
N LEU A 43 -18.76 10.02 -6.71
CA LEU A 43 -17.73 10.76 -7.44
C LEU A 43 -18.06 10.88 -8.93
N ALA A 44 -18.56 9.82 -9.56
CA ALA A 44 -18.96 9.85 -10.96
C ALA A 44 -20.16 10.79 -11.18
N ARG A 45 -21.12 10.77 -10.23
CA ARG A 45 -22.28 11.67 -10.25
C ARG A 45 -21.86 13.13 -10.10
N LEU A 46 -21.03 13.45 -9.11
CA LEU A 46 -20.50 14.79 -8.89
C LEU A 46 -19.74 15.32 -10.12
N ALA A 47 -18.91 14.47 -10.73
CA ALA A 47 -18.18 14.86 -11.94
C ALA A 47 -19.14 15.19 -13.09
N THR A 48 -20.18 14.38 -13.30
CA THR A 48 -21.20 14.61 -14.34
C THR A 48 -21.96 15.93 -14.11
N GLU A 49 -22.39 16.18 -12.87
CA GLU A 49 -23.18 17.37 -12.51
C GLU A 49 -22.36 18.68 -12.59
N SER A 50 -21.08 18.62 -12.24
CA SER A 50 -20.18 19.78 -12.23
C SER A 50 -19.45 20.02 -13.57
N GLY A 51 -19.52 19.07 -14.50
CA GLY A 51 -18.70 19.07 -15.72
C GLY A 51 -17.23 18.77 -15.50
N ALA A 52 -16.87 18.20 -14.35
CA ALA A 52 -15.50 17.73 -14.05
C ALA A 52 -15.19 16.44 -14.83
N LEU A 53 -13.89 16.20 -15.05
CA LEU A 53 -13.46 14.98 -15.72
C LEU A 53 -13.62 13.77 -14.80
N HIS A 54 -14.29 12.72 -15.28
CA HIS A 54 -14.32 11.41 -14.62
C HIS A 54 -13.51 10.39 -15.42
N LEU A 55 -12.51 9.80 -14.78
CA LEU A 55 -11.73 8.69 -15.31
C LEU A 55 -12.27 7.39 -14.68
N ALA A 56 -13.08 6.68 -15.45
CA ALA A 56 -13.73 5.46 -14.99
C ALA A 56 -12.73 4.31 -14.85
N CYS A 57 -12.72 3.66 -13.69
CA CYS A 57 -11.95 2.44 -13.41
C CYS A 57 -12.79 1.20 -13.70
N PRO A 58 -12.19 0.06 -14.11
CA PRO A 58 -12.89 -1.22 -14.18
C PRO A 58 -13.49 -1.59 -12.83
N GLY A 59 -14.77 -1.99 -12.82
CA GLY A 59 -15.44 -2.49 -11.63
C GLY A 59 -15.13 -3.96 -11.33
N GLY A 60 -15.67 -4.50 -10.22
CA GLY A 60 -15.60 -5.92 -9.88
C GLY A 60 -14.42 -6.35 -9.03
N TYR A 61 -13.51 -5.44 -8.68
CA TYR A 61 -12.40 -5.73 -7.75
C TYR A 61 -12.78 -5.39 -6.30
N MET A 62 -12.11 -6.04 -5.36
CA MET A 62 -12.06 -5.51 -4.00
C MET A 62 -11.25 -4.21 -3.98
N PRO A 63 -11.64 -3.18 -3.22
CA PRO A 63 -10.94 -1.90 -3.23
C PRO A 63 -9.43 -2.02 -3.00
N ARG A 64 -9.01 -2.88 -2.08
CA ARG A 64 -7.59 -3.14 -1.81
C ARG A 64 -6.85 -3.84 -2.96
N ALA A 65 -7.55 -4.54 -3.84
CA ALA A 65 -6.96 -5.17 -5.03
C ALA A 65 -7.00 -4.27 -6.29
N ALA A 66 -7.51 -3.03 -6.17
CA ALA A 66 -7.75 -2.15 -7.30
C ALA A 66 -6.66 -1.07 -7.50
N ILE A 67 -5.52 -1.16 -6.80
CA ILE A 67 -4.50 -0.10 -6.82
C ILE A 67 -4.00 0.22 -8.23
N GLY A 68 -3.77 -0.78 -9.07
CA GLY A 68 -3.37 -0.58 -10.47
C GLY A 68 -4.43 0.17 -11.29
N ALA A 69 -5.71 -0.14 -11.06
CA ALA A 69 -6.83 0.52 -11.71
C ALA A 69 -6.99 2.00 -11.30
N LEU A 70 -6.49 2.36 -10.10
CA LEU A 70 -6.51 3.74 -9.61
C LEU A 70 -5.24 4.51 -10.00
N VAL A 71 -4.07 3.91 -9.93
CA VAL A 71 -2.78 4.57 -10.19
C VAL A 71 -2.58 4.85 -11.68
N ALA A 72 -2.92 3.89 -12.56
CA ALA A 72 -2.69 4.05 -13.98
C ALA A 72 -3.39 5.28 -14.59
N PRO A 73 -4.71 5.51 -14.38
CA PRO A 73 -5.37 6.70 -14.92
C PRO A 73 -4.84 8.02 -14.32
N ILE A 74 -4.38 8.02 -13.06
CA ILE A 74 -3.75 9.21 -12.45
C ILE A 74 -2.48 9.57 -13.23
N LEU A 75 -1.59 8.62 -13.44
CA LEU A 75 -0.32 8.85 -14.14
C LEU A 75 -0.55 9.23 -15.59
N SER A 76 -1.46 8.54 -16.29
CA SER A 76 -1.82 8.87 -17.68
C SER A 76 -2.40 10.28 -17.80
N ALA A 77 -3.27 10.69 -16.88
CA ALA A 77 -3.83 12.04 -16.87
C ALA A 77 -2.76 13.11 -16.63
N LEU A 78 -1.88 12.89 -15.64
CA LEU A 78 -0.80 13.82 -15.33
C LEU A 78 0.23 13.91 -16.46
N GLY A 79 0.47 12.81 -17.17
CA GLY A 79 1.27 12.80 -18.40
C GLY A 79 0.61 13.57 -19.53
N ALA A 80 -0.67 13.33 -19.79
CA ALA A 80 -1.43 13.96 -20.85
C ALA A 80 -1.53 15.50 -20.73
N ILE A 81 -1.60 16.02 -19.50
CA ILE A 81 -1.59 17.46 -19.23
C ILE A 81 -0.18 18.05 -19.06
N GLY A 82 0.87 17.26 -19.25
CA GLY A 82 2.26 17.71 -19.22
C GLY A 82 2.85 18.00 -17.84
N LEU A 83 2.21 17.54 -16.75
CA LEU A 83 2.74 17.69 -15.39
C LEU A 83 3.79 16.63 -15.04
N LEU A 84 3.77 15.48 -15.68
CA LEU A 84 4.77 14.42 -15.57
C LEU A 84 5.26 14.02 -16.96
N ALA A 85 6.55 13.75 -17.08
CA ALA A 85 7.13 13.19 -18.29
C ALA A 85 7.23 11.65 -18.16
N ASP A 86 7.28 10.97 -19.30
CA ASP A 86 7.60 9.54 -19.43
C ASP A 86 6.66 8.57 -18.69
N THR A 87 5.43 9.00 -18.37
CA THR A 87 4.47 8.19 -17.59
C THR A 87 4.14 6.86 -18.25
N ASP A 88 4.06 6.81 -19.58
CA ASP A 88 3.78 5.58 -20.32
C ASP A 88 4.95 4.58 -20.16
N ALA A 89 6.19 5.04 -20.27
CA ALA A 89 7.38 4.20 -20.06
C ALA A 89 7.45 3.65 -18.63
N TRP A 90 7.06 4.47 -17.62
CA TRP A 90 6.99 4.01 -16.23
C TRP A 90 5.92 2.93 -16.04
N LEU A 91 4.74 3.12 -16.64
CA LEU A 91 3.65 2.15 -16.56
C LEU A 91 4.03 0.84 -17.26
N GLU A 92 4.64 0.91 -18.43
CA GLU A 92 5.12 -0.29 -19.14
C GLU A 92 6.17 -1.07 -18.32
N ALA A 93 7.14 -0.38 -17.72
CA ALA A 93 8.14 -1.01 -16.86
C ALA A 93 7.49 -1.67 -15.64
N ALA A 94 6.51 -1.02 -15.03
CA ALA A 94 5.75 -1.57 -13.92
C ALA A 94 4.95 -2.81 -14.34
N VAL A 95 4.23 -2.77 -15.46
CA VAL A 95 3.46 -3.92 -15.97
C VAL A 95 4.36 -5.13 -16.23
N ARG A 96 5.53 -4.91 -16.85
CA ARG A 96 6.51 -6.00 -17.07
C ARG A 96 6.97 -6.61 -15.74
N GLN A 97 7.26 -5.80 -14.73
CA GLN A 97 7.69 -6.29 -13.42
C GLN A 97 6.58 -7.01 -12.67
N LEU A 98 5.38 -6.45 -12.64
CA LEU A 98 4.23 -7.09 -12.01
C LEU A 98 3.89 -8.43 -12.66
N GLY A 99 4.07 -8.56 -13.98
CA GLY A 99 3.94 -9.84 -14.68
C GLY A 99 4.95 -10.88 -14.15
N ARG A 100 6.23 -10.53 -14.01
CA ARG A 100 7.25 -11.41 -13.45
C ARG A 100 6.93 -11.79 -11.99
N ARG A 101 6.55 -10.82 -11.17
CA ARG A 101 6.20 -11.05 -9.76
C ARG A 101 4.98 -11.97 -9.63
N ARG A 102 3.94 -11.75 -10.45
CA ARG A 102 2.78 -12.64 -10.51
C ARG A 102 3.19 -14.08 -10.77
N ASP A 103 4.02 -14.30 -11.79
CA ASP A 103 4.42 -15.64 -12.19
C ASP A 103 5.30 -16.32 -11.10
N ALA A 104 6.17 -15.55 -10.43
CA ALA A 104 6.99 -16.06 -9.32
C ALA A 104 6.17 -16.35 -8.04
N CYS A 105 5.07 -15.61 -7.82
CA CYS A 105 4.20 -15.78 -6.65
C CYS A 105 2.95 -16.61 -6.94
N ALA A 106 2.82 -17.21 -8.11
CA ALA A 106 1.64 -17.99 -8.49
C ALA A 106 1.42 -19.19 -7.56
N PRO A 107 0.16 -19.62 -7.34
CA PRO A 107 -0.17 -20.73 -6.42
C PRO A 107 0.52 -22.05 -6.74
N GLU A 108 0.88 -22.27 -7.99
CA GLU A 108 1.56 -23.48 -8.49
C GLU A 108 3.05 -23.51 -8.13
N VAL A 109 3.61 -22.38 -7.66
CA VAL A 109 5.01 -22.27 -7.24
C VAL A 109 5.10 -22.46 -5.74
N ASP A 110 5.81 -23.49 -5.32
CA ASP A 110 6.00 -23.80 -3.89
C ASP A 110 7.17 -23.02 -3.28
N ALA A 111 7.13 -22.84 -1.96
CA ALA A 111 8.28 -22.34 -1.22
C ALA A 111 9.46 -23.36 -1.28
N PRO A 112 10.73 -22.90 -1.33
CA PRO A 112 11.18 -21.52 -1.22
C PRO A 112 11.22 -20.74 -2.55
N ALA A 113 10.83 -21.36 -3.67
CA ALA A 113 10.87 -20.71 -4.98
C ALA A 113 9.83 -19.59 -5.11
N ASN A 114 8.72 -19.67 -4.38
CA ASN A 114 7.72 -18.61 -4.27
C ASN A 114 8.10 -17.64 -3.14
N PRO A 115 8.57 -16.42 -3.46
CA PRO A 115 9.08 -15.50 -2.44
C PRO A 115 7.98 -15.03 -1.47
N ALA A 116 6.74 -14.89 -1.93
CA ALA A 116 5.64 -14.47 -1.08
C ALA A 116 5.25 -15.56 -0.08
N ARG A 117 5.17 -16.80 -0.53
CA ARG A 117 4.86 -17.95 0.34
C ARG A 117 5.98 -18.19 1.35
N GLU A 118 7.23 -18.03 0.94
CA GLU A 118 8.38 -18.15 1.86
C GLU A 118 8.37 -17.06 2.95
N ILE A 119 8.08 -15.80 2.58
CA ILE A 119 7.95 -14.73 3.56
C ILE A 119 6.76 -15.01 4.49
N ALA A 120 5.59 -15.40 3.97
CA ALA A 120 4.42 -15.71 4.77
C ALA A 120 4.73 -16.79 5.81
N ARG A 121 5.38 -17.90 5.40
CA ARG A 121 5.83 -18.95 6.31
C ARG A 121 6.76 -18.46 7.41
N ARG A 122 7.69 -17.59 7.06
CA ARG A 122 8.69 -17.07 8.02
C ARG A 122 8.09 -16.15 9.07
N ILE A 123 7.07 -15.38 8.72
CA ILE A 123 6.41 -14.45 9.66
C ILE A 123 5.19 -15.07 10.37
N ASP A 124 4.80 -16.28 9.98
CA ASP A 124 3.65 -16.95 10.56
C ASP A 124 3.83 -17.15 12.08
N GLY A 125 2.78 -16.86 12.85
CA GLY A 125 2.83 -16.92 14.32
C GLY A 125 3.52 -15.74 14.99
N THR A 126 3.99 -14.74 14.23
CA THR A 126 4.57 -13.50 14.78
C THR A 126 3.71 -12.29 14.49
N ILE A 127 4.08 -11.15 15.03
CA ILE A 127 3.50 -9.83 14.72
C ILE A 127 4.45 -9.14 13.74
N PRO A 128 4.08 -9.00 12.46
CA PRO A 128 4.89 -8.29 11.48
C PRO A 128 4.96 -6.80 11.76
N LEU A 129 6.18 -6.26 11.80
CA LEU A 129 6.46 -4.84 11.80
C LEU A 129 7.21 -4.51 10.52
N VAL A 130 6.60 -3.70 9.65
CA VAL A 130 7.13 -3.43 8.31
C VAL A 130 7.85 -2.09 8.31
N TYR A 131 9.15 -2.12 8.06
CA TYR A 131 9.99 -0.92 7.93
C TYR A 131 10.25 -0.59 6.47
N GLY A 132 10.19 0.70 6.12
CA GLY A 132 10.46 1.14 4.76
C GLY A 132 11.30 2.42 4.70
N GLY A 133 12.27 2.47 3.81
CA GLY A 133 13.16 3.60 3.65
C GLY A 133 12.67 4.65 2.65
N GLY A 134 12.78 5.93 3.01
CA GLY A 134 12.35 7.03 2.15
C GLY A 134 10.87 6.99 1.79
N ALA A 135 10.44 7.83 0.86
CA ALA A 135 9.02 7.93 0.49
C ALA A 135 8.48 6.63 -0.15
N LEU A 136 9.26 5.99 -1.00
CA LEU A 136 8.85 4.76 -1.70
C LEU A 136 8.67 3.59 -0.72
N GLY A 137 9.69 3.33 0.11
CA GLY A 137 9.63 2.26 1.10
C GLY A 137 8.54 2.50 2.16
N ALA A 138 8.34 3.75 2.60
CA ALA A 138 7.32 4.11 3.58
C ALA A 138 5.90 3.82 3.06
N VAL A 139 5.61 4.17 1.80
CA VAL A 139 4.32 3.89 1.16
C VAL A 139 4.09 2.39 1.03
N ALA A 140 5.10 1.64 0.60
CA ALA A 140 5.02 0.19 0.50
C ALA A 140 4.80 -0.46 1.88
N ALA A 141 5.52 0.00 2.93
CA ALA A 141 5.39 -0.54 4.28
C ALA A 141 3.98 -0.31 4.87
N MET A 142 3.43 0.89 4.69
CA MET A 142 2.06 1.18 5.08
C MET A 142 1.07 0.26 4.35
N ARG A 143 1.29 0.04 3.06
CA ARG A 143 0.44 -0.85 2.26
C ARG A 143 0.49 -2.29 2.77
N TRP A 144 1.67 -2.87 2.99
CA TRP A 144 1.83 -4.20 3.55
C TRP A 144 1.07 -4.38 4.87
N LYS A 145 1.21 -3.41 5.78
CA LYS A 145 0.46 -3.41 7.04
C LYS A 145 -1.05 -3.49 6.80
N CYS A 146 -1.58 -2.67 5.89
CA CYS A 146 -3.00 -2.67 5.58
C CYS A 146 -3.47 -4.01 5.01
N ASP A 147 -2.71 -4.58 4.06
CA ASP A 147 -3.05 -5.86 3.43
C ASP A 147 -2.98 -7.04 4.41
N ILE A 148 -1.99 -7.09 5.29
CA ILE A 148 -1.92 -8.10 6.34
C ILE A 148 -3.14 -7.98 7.28
N ASN A 149 -3.50 -6.77 7.70
CA ASN A 149 -4.68 -6.56 8.54
C ASN A 149 -5.97 -7.00 7.83
N GLU A 150 -6.15 -6.62 6.56
CA GLU A 150 -7.39 -6.87 5.84
C GLU A 150 -7.50 -8.31 5.28
N ASN A 151 -6.43 -8.87 4.75
CA ASN A 151 -6.44 -10.22 4.15
C ASN A 151 -6.22 -11.29 5.22
N ALA A 152 -5.17 -11.20 6.01
CA ALA A 152 -4.80 -12.22 6.99
C ALA A 152 -5.53 -12.07 8.34
N LYS A 153 -6.25 -10.98 8.58
CA LYS A 153 -6.90 -10.67 9.87
C LYS A 153 -5.91 -10.66 11.05
N ALA A 154 -4.64 -10.44 10.74
CA ALA A 154 -3.54 -10.43 11.71
C ALA A 154 -3.13 -8.99 12.05
N PRO A 155 -2.72 -8.71 13.31
CA PRO A 155 -2.14 -7.42 13.64
C PRO A 155 -0.81 -7.26 12.91
N ALA A 156 -0.61 -6.10 12.31
CA ALA A 156 0.66 -5.68 11.72
C ALA A 156 0.84 -4.18 11.93
N PHE A 157 2.09 -3.74 12.00
CA PHE A 157 2.45 -2.34 12.19
C PHE A 157 3.48 -1.93 11.15
N TRP A 158 3.72 -0.63 11.00
CA TRP A 158 4.73 -0.12 10.08
C TRP A 158 5.40 1.13 10.63
N ALA A 159 6.64 1.35 10.22
CA ALA A 159 7.35 2.58 10.47
C ALA A 159 8.29 2.94 9.30
N ALA A 160 8.74 4.18 9.25
CA ALA A 160 9.55 4.70 8.16
C ALA A 160 10.92 5.20 8.63
N TYR A 161 11.96 4.82 7.89
CA TYR A 161 13.24 5.48 7.98
C TYR A 161 13.20 6.83 7.26
N PRO A 162 13.87 7.86 7.75
CA PRO A 162 14.75 7.84 8.94
C PRO A 162 14.03 8.13 10.26
N GLU A 163 12.71 8.37 10.26
CA GLU A 163 11.98 8.83 11.45
C GLU A 163 12.06 7.85 12.62
N LEU A 164 11.93 6.56 12.35
CA LEU A 164 12.00 5.53 13.39
C LEU A 164 13.32 5.52 14.18
N ASP A 165 14.40 6.04 13.60
CA ASP A 165 15.70 6.14 14.27
C ASP A 165 15.79 7.31 15.28
N HIS A 166 14.77 8.16 15.37
CA HIS A 166 14.70 9.24 16.33
C HIS A 166 13.90 8.88 17.60
N ASN A 167 13.13 7.78 17.55
CA ASN A 167 12.22 7.41 18.62
C ASN A 167 12.10 5.88 18.79
N GLU A 168 11.62 5.15 17.81
CA GLU A 168 11.29 3.74 17.90
C GLU A 168 12.51 2.86 18.17
N ILE A 169 13.69 3.19 17.64
CA ILE A 169 14.94 2.49 17.90
C ILE A 169 15.25 2.40 19.41
N CYS A 170 14.83 3.38 20.21
CA CYS A 170 15.00 3.38 21.67
C CYS A 170 14.05 2.39 22.37
N GLY A 171 12.93 2.04 21.74
CA GLY A 171 11.92 1.14 22.27
C GLY A 171 12.39 -0.32 22.42
N TRP A 172 13.44 -0.70 21.73
CA TRP A 172 13.99 -2.07 21.76
C TRP A 172 14.89 -2.35 22.98
N GLY A 173 15.04 -1.38 23.88
CA GLY A 173 15.84 -1.53 25.10
C GLY A 173 15.17 -2.31 26.24
N GLN A 174 13.84 -2.54 26.17
CA GLN A 174 13.08 -3.31 27.16
C GLN A 174 12.25 -4.41 26.47
N HIS A 175 11.77 -5.35 27.27
CA HIS A 175 10.90 -6.45 26.82
C HIS A 175 11.46 -7.33 25.70
N GLY A 176 12.78 -7.35 25.50
CA GLY A 176 13.43 -8.18 24.50
C GLY A 176 13.19 -9.69 24.70
N ASP A 177 12.89 -10.13 25.90
CA ASP A 177 12.45 -11.49 26.24
C ASP A 177 11.07 -11.84 25.65
N VAL A 178 10.21 -10.85 25.41
CA VAL A 178 8.92 -11.00 24.74
C VAL A 178 9.06 -10.74 23.23
N THR A 179 9.63 -9.61 22.84
CA THR A 179 9.64 -9.16 21.42
C THR A 179 10.44 -10.10 20.53
N ARG A 180 11.53 -10.71 21.03
CA ARG A 180 12.29 -11.74 20.28
C ARG A 180 11.52 -13.01 19.98
N GLN A 181 10.39 -13.25 20.65
CA GLN A 181 9.54 -14.40 20.40
C GLN A 181 8.43 -14.10 19.40
N VAL A 182 7.97 -12.84 19.34
CA VAL A 182 6.71 -12.50 18.66
C VAL A 182 6.84 -11.44 17.57
N VAL A 183 7.95 -10.69 17.45
CA VAL A 183 8.07 -9.61 16.46
C VAL A 183 9.00 -9.99 15.34
N SER A 184 8.48 -10.05 14.13
CA SER A 184 9.28 -10.14 12.89
C SER A 184 9.29 -8.80 12.17
N ILE A 185 10.49 -8.28 11.88
CA ILE A 185 10.64 -7.07 11.08
C ILE A 185 10.80 -7.45 9.61
N LEU A 186 9.98 -6.85 8.77
CA LEU A 186 10.08 -6.89 7.31
C LEU A 186 10.70 -5.56 6.86
N GLU A 187 11.88 -5.60 6.29
CA GLU A 187 12.65 -4.41 5.94
C GLU A 187 12.62 -4.23 4.43
N LEU A 188 11.72 -3.35 3.96
CA LEU A 188 11.51 -3.10 2.54
C LEU A 188 12.59 -2.20 1.98
N ARG A 189 13.33 -2.71 0.99
CA ARG A 189 14.48 -2.07 0.37
C ARG A 189 14.24 -1.80 -1.11
N HIS A 190 14.86 -0.76 -1.64
CA HIS A 190 14.78 -0.44 -3.06
C HIS A 190 16.05 0.26 -3.58
N ALA A 191 16.33 0.13 -4.87
CA ALA A 191 17.55 0.66 -5.49
C ALA A 191 17.67 2.20 -5.51
N HIS A 192 16.59 2.91 -5.16
CA HIS A 192 16.56 4.38 -5.14
C HIS A 192 16.75 4.97 -3.73
N GLU A 193 17.21 4.17 -2.78
CA GLU A 193 17.59 4.65 -1.46
C GLU A 193 18.84 5.54 -1.55
N HIS A 194 18.84 6.61 -0.78
CA HIS A 194 20.06 7.37 -0.61
C HIS A 194 21.11 6.53 0.14
N GLU A 195 22.37 6.56 -0.27
CA GLU A 195 23.45 5.75 0.31
C GLU A 195 23.50 5.82 1.85
N ARG A 196 23.38 7.03 2.42
CA ARG A 196 23.35 7.21 3.88
C ARG A 196 22.12 6.58 4.54
N LEU A 197 21.01 6.51 3.83
CA LEU A 197 19.81 5.82 4.33
C LEU A 197 20.04 4.31 4.37
N GLY A 198 20.60 3.74 3.30
CA GLY A 198 20.97 2.33 3.27
C GLY A 198 21.89 1.96 4.45
N ARG A 199 22.94 2.76 4.68
CA ARG A 199 23.83 2.54 5.82
C ARG A 199 23.14 2.65 7.18
N ARG A 200 22.20 3.59 7.33
CA ARG A 200 21.40 3.76 8.55
C ARG A 200 20.56 2.53 8.82
N ILE A 201 19.89 2.00 7.81
CA ILE A 201 19.07 0.78 7.91
C ILE A 201 19.92 -0.40 8.40
N GLU A 202 21.11 -0.60 7.81
CA GLU A 202 22.02 -1.67 8.24
C GLU A 202 22.43 -1.55 9.72
N VAL A 203 22.81 -0.34 10.14
CA VAL A 203 23.22 -0.10 11.53
C VAL A 203 22.04 -0.30 12.49
N THR A 204 20.85 0.17 12.13
CA THR A 204 19.65 -0.05 12.95
C THR A 204 19.34 -1.52 13.09
N ARG A 205 19.42 -2.29 12.01
CA ARG A 205 19.25 -3.75 12.02
C ARG A 205 20.18 -4.41 13.03
N ASP A 206 21.47 -4.05 13.00
CA ASP A 206 22.47 -4.61 13.92
C ASP A 206 22.15 -4.29 15.38
N ILE A 207 21.67 -3.07 15.67
CA ILE A 207 21.33 -2.63 17.04
C ILE A 207 20.13 -3.40 17.59
N ILE A 208 19.10 -3.68 16.76
CA ILE A 208 17.84 -4.28 17.23
C ILE A 208 17.79 -5.80 17.09
N ALA A 209 18.77 -6.41 16.44
CA ALA A 209 18.75 -7.82 16.06
C ALA A 209 18.45 -8.79 17.21
N GLU A 210 18.99 -8.53 18.42
CA GLU A 210 18.79 -9.38 19.58
C GLU A 210 17.43 -9.20 20.27
N ALA A 211 16.72 -8.12 19.96
CA ALA A 211 15.45 -7.78 20.58
C ALA A 211 14.21 -8.25 19.78
N VAL A 212 14.41 -8.74 18.56
CA VAL A 212 13.33 -9.17 17.66
C VAL A 212 13.47 -10.64 17.29
N HIS A 213 12.39 -11.28 16.84
CA HIS A 213 12.41 -12.66 16.39
C HIS A 213 13.32 -12.84 15.18
N GLN A 214 13.19 -11.95 14.20
CA GLN A 214 14.03 -11.90 13.00
C GLN A 214 13.88 -10.55 12.30
N VAL A 215 14.85 -10.23 11.46
CA VAL A 215 14.75 -9.15 10.46
C VAL A 215 14.86 -9.76 9.07
N LEU A 216 13.90 -9.52 8.22
CA LEU A 216 13.80 -10.03 6.87
C LEU A 216 13.94 -8.88 5.86
N PRO A 217 15.09 -8.71 5.22
CA PRO A 217 15.21 -7.81 4.08
C PRO A 217 14.34 -8.30 2.91
N VAL A 218 13.61 -7.39 2.30
CA VAL A 218 12.75 -7.63 1.15
C VAL A 218 13.13 -6.61 0.07
N GLU A 219 13.79 -7.09 -0.97
CA GLU A 219 14.30 -6.23 -2.04
C GLU A 219 13.25 -6.04 -3.14
N ALA A 220 13.07 -4.78 -3.56
CA ALA A 220 12.27 -4.45 -4.72
C ALA A 220 12.95 -4.88 -6.00
N GLU A 221 12.16 -5.37 -6.94
CA GLU A 221 12.60 -5.67 -8.29
C GLU A 221 11.95 -4.71 -9.30
N GLY A 222 12.56 -4.60 -10.48
CA GLY A 222 12.01 -3.81 -11.57
C GLY A 222 12.81 -2.57 -11.91
N GLU A 223 12.54 -2.05 -13.10
CA GLU A 223 13.23 -0.91 -13.67
C GLU A 223 12.48 0.38 -13.34
N GLY A 224 13.14 1.27 -12.60
CA GLY A 224 12.61 2.57 -12.21
C GLY A 224 11.74 2.55 -10.94
N ARG A 225 11.45 3.76 -10.45
CA ARG A 225 10.81 3.95 -9.14
C ARG A 225 9.40 3.37 -9.05
N LEU A 226 8.59 3.56 -10.10
CA LEU A 226 7.22 3.07 -10.12
C LEU A 226 7.17 1.54 -10.12
N ALA A 227 8.01 0.90 -10.93
CA ALA A 227 8.07 -0.55 -11.00
C ALA A 227 8.47 -1.14 -9.64
N GLN A 228 9.48 -0.57 -8.98
CA GLN A 228 9.93 -1.05 -7.66
C GLN A 228 8.91 -0.78 -6.55
N LEU A 229 8.21 0.36 -6.57
CA LEU A 229 7.12 0.62 -5.63
C LEU A 229 6.00 -0.40 -5.77
N LEU A 230 5.51 -0.58 -6.99
CA LEU A 230 4.40 -1.49 -7.26
C LEU A 230 4.79 -2.96 -7.08
N ASP A 231 6.05 -3.32 -7.33
CA ASP A 231 6.59 -4.65 -7.05
C ASP A 231 6.56 -4.98 -5.56
N LEU A 232 7.06 -4.08 -4.70
CA LEU A 232 6.97 -4.23 -3.24
C LEU A 232 5.53 -4.34 -2.77
N MET A 233 4.65 -3.48 -3.27
CA MET A 233 3.24 -3.50 -2.87
C MET A 233 2.57 -4.82 -3.28
N TYR A 234 2.78 -5.27 -4.51
CA TYR A 234 2.20 -6.49 -5.03
C TYR A 234 2.75 -7.76 -4.34
N LEU A 235 4.03 -7.75 -3.98
CA LEU A 235 4.60 -8.81 -3.14
C LEU A 235 3.88 -8.87 -1.78
N GLY A 236 3.59 -7.72 -1.17
CA GLY A 236 2.82 -7.62 0.08
C GLY A 236 1.39 -8.16 -0.04
N ASP A 237 0.72 -7.84 -1.15
CA ASP A 237 -0.60 -8.41 -1.46
C ASP A 237 -0.53 -9.96 -1.44
N TRP A 238 0.43 -10.57 -2.14
CA TRP A 238 0.64 -12.02 -2.18
C TRP A 238 0.97 -12.60 -0.80
N VAL A 239 1.89 -11.97 -0.06
CA VAL A 239 2.28 -12.41 1.30
C VAL A 239 1.06 -12.44 2.21
N SER A 240 0.24 -11.40 2.19
CA SER A 240 -0.95 -11.29 3.04
C SER A 240 -2.02 -12.35 2.71
N VAL A 241 -2.17 -12.68 1.42
CA VAL A 241 -3.09 -13.74 0.97
C VAL A 241 -2.56 -15.11 1.37
N TYR A 242 -1.27 -15.40 1.21
CA TYR A 242 -0.69 -16.67 1.66
C TYR A 242 -0.77 -16.82 3.18
N LEU A 243 -0.47 -15.76 3.93
CA LEU A 243 -0.60 -15.77 5.40
C LEU A 243 -2.05 -16.09 5.84
N ALA A 244 -3.05 -15.61 5.10
CA ALA A 244 -4.46 -15.94 5.34
C ALA A 244 -4.76 -17.40 5.01
N THR A 245 -4.45 -17.82 3.78
CA THR A 245 -4.88 -19.12 3.25
C THR A 245 -4.19 -20.30 3.93
N GLU A 246 -2.93 -20.16 4.32
CA GLU A 246 -2.21 -21.19 5.08
C GLU A 246 -2.78 -21.39 6.50
N ARG A 247 -3.47 -20.39 7.04
CA ARG A 247 -4.24 -20.45 8.29
C ARG A 247 -5.72 -20.80 8.10
N GLY A 248 -6.15 -21.09 6.87
CA GLY A 248 -7.55 -21.39 6.55
C GLY A 248 -8.49 -20.19 6.70
N ILE A 249 -7.94 -18.97 6.66
CA ILE A 249 -8.70 -17.72 6.72
C ILE A 249 -9.06 -17.28 5.30
N ASP A 250 -10.35 -16.98 5.08
CA ASP A 250 -10.80 -16.37 3.83
C ASP A 250 -10.31 -14.90 3.78
N PRO A 251 -9.43 -14.52 2.84
CA PRO A 251 -8.95 -13.16 2.73
C PRO A 251 -10.05 -12.19 2.28
N GLY A 252 -11.11 -12.65 1.62
CA GLY A 252 -12.13 -11.82 0.99
C GLY A 252 -12.90 -10.93 1.96
N PRO A 253 -13.72 -11.48 2.87
CA PRO A 253 -14.60 -10.71 3.74
C PRO A 253 -13.85 -9.83 4.74
N ILE A 254 -14.42 -8.66 5.04
CA ILE A 254 -13.92 -7.71 6.06
C ILE A 254 -15.06 -7.37 7.05
N PRO A 255 -15.52 -8.31 7.87
CA PRO A 255 -16.72 -8.17 8.68
C PRO A 255 -16.64 -6.99 9.66
N ALA A 256 -15.47 -6.71 10.23
CA ALA A 256 -15.27 -5.59 11.15
C ALA A 256 -15.59 -4.24 10.50
N ILE A 257 -15.13 -4.01 9.27
CA ILE A 257 -15.42 -2.78 8.53
C ILE A 257 -16.90 -2.72 8.14
N ALA A 258 -17.49 -3.84 7.73
CA ALA A 258 -18.91 -3.90 7.40
C ALA A 258 -19.79 -3.59 8.62
N THR A 259 -19.46 -4.15 9.78
CA THR A 259 -20.14 -3.86 11.05
C THR A 259 -20.04 -2.38 11.44
N LEU A 260 -18.83 -1.80 11.38
CA LEU A 260 -18.62 -0.39 11.67
C LEU A 260 -19.47 0.50 10.78
N LYS A 261 -19.44 0.28 9.45
CA LYS A 261 -20.25 1.06 8.49
C LYS A 261 -21.74 0.90 8.74
N GLY A 262 -22.20 -0.31 9.07
CA GLY A 262 -23.61 -0.57 9.38
C GLY A 262 -24.09 0.21 10.62
N ILE A 263 -23.27 0.30 11.65
CA ILE A 263 -23.57 1.07 12.87
C ILE A 263 -23.63 2.56 12.55
N LEU A 264 -22.64 3.10 11.85
CA LEU A 264 -22.55 4.53 11.50
C LEU A 264 -23.65 4.98 10.52
N ALA A 265 -24.18 4.08 9.71
CA ALA A 265 -25.29 4.39 8.80
C ALA A 265 -26.64 4.49 9.49
N THR A 266 -26.75 4.06 10.77
CA THR A 266 -27.98 4.18 11.56
C THR A 266 -28.02 5.58 12.20
N PRO A 267 -29.03 6.42 11.90
CA PRO A 267 -29.14 7.74 12.53
C PRO A 267 -29.21 7.59 14.05
N GLU A 268 -28.43 8.40 14.77
CA GLU A 268 -28.64 8.55 16.22
C GLU A 268 -30.06 9.11 16.44
N GLY A 269 -30.90 8.34 17.12
CA GLY A 269 -32.29 8.69 17.42
C GLY A 269 -32.42 9.83 18.43
#